data_53a751c66159271a81762933263fb1e2
#
_entry.id   53a751c66159271a81762933263fb1e2
#
_cell.length_a   1.000
_cell.length_b   1.000
_cell.length_c   1.000
_cell.angle_alpha   90.00
_cell.angle_beta   90.00
_cell.angle_gamma   90.00
#
_symmetry.space_group_name_H-M   'P 1'
#
loop_
_entity.id
_entity.type
_entity.pdbx_description
1 polymer ?
#
loop_
_entity_poly.entity_id
_entity_poly.type
_entity_poly.pdbx_seq_one_letter_code
_entity_poly.pdbx_strand_id
1 'polypeptide(L)'
;MYTVLPELYHRLSEELVDRIGGRGYFSGSIELVCGDITCRLVLSAVIYFNEREDVHGLERTLSDVVPVWWEFHTYTPSGEIINDFSFGDLHQYIKQIVDEY
;
A
#
# COMPACT_ATOMS: atom_id res chain seq x y z
N MET A 1 -16.36 3.84 15.21
CA MET A 1 -15.21 4.03 14.30
C MET A 1 -14.50 2.70 14.09
N TYR A 2 -14.20 2.40 12.85
CA TYR A 2 -13.44 1.19 12.53
C TYR A 2 -11.95 1.40 12.82
N THR A 3 -11.39 0.52 13.65
CA THR A 3 -9.96 0.57 13.99
C THR A 3 -9.20 -0.30 13.01
N VAL A 4 -8.27 0.31 12.27
CA VAL A 4 -7.42 -0.42 11.31
C VAL A 4 -6.32 -1.14 12.07
N LEU A 5 -6.37 -2.47 12.04
CA LEU A 5 -5.42 -3.32 12.76
C LEU A 5 -4.13 -3.50 11.95
N PRO A 6 -3.01 -3.82 12.62
CA PRO A 6 -1.73 -4.08 11.94
C PRO A 6 -1.83 -5.10 10.81
N GLU A 7 -2.62 -6.14 10.99
CA GLU A 7 -2.82 -7.17 9.96
C GLU A 7 -3.36 -6.59 8.66
N LEU A 8 -4.30 -5.63 8.74
CA LEU A 8 -4.86 -5.00 7.55
C LEU A 8 -3.82 -4.13 6.85
N TYR A 9 -3.05 -3.35 7.60
CA TYR A 9 -1.94 -2.58 7.03
C TYR A 9 -0.95 -3.49 6.31
N HIS A 10 -0.61 -4.62 6.92
CA HIS A 10 0.30 -5.59 6.32
C HIS A 10 -0.23 -6.14 4.99
N ARG A 11 -1.50 -6.53 4.96
CA ARG A 11 -2.15 -7.03 3.74
C ARG A 11 -2.23 -5.97 2.65
N LEU A 12 -2.54 -4.72 3.02
CA LEU A 12 -2.57 -3.61 2.08
C LEU A 12 -1.19 -3.35 1.48
N SER A 13 -0.16 -3.36 2.31
CA SER A 13 1.21 -3.10 1.83
C SER A 13 1.71 -4.20 0.90
N GLU A 14 1.43 -5.47 1.21
CA GLU A 14 1.77 -6.59 0.33
C GLU A 14 1.07 -6.48 -1.02
N GLU A 15 -0.22 -6.20 -1.00
CA GLU A 15 -1.01 -6.06 -2.23
C GLU A 15 -0.53 -4.88 -3.07
N LEU A 16 -0.22 -3.76 -2.42
CA LEU A 16 0.28 -2.58 -3.11
C LEU A 16 1.63 -2.84 -3.78
N VAL A 17 2.58 -3.42 -3.05
CA VAL A 17 3.91 -3.74 -3.59
C VAL A 17 3.79 -4.69 -4.77
N ASP A 18 2.90 -5.67 -4.68
CA ASP A 18 2.66 -6.64 -5.76
C ASP A 18 2.12 -5.94 -7.02
N ARG A 19 1.23 -4.97 -6.87
CA ARG A 19 0.61 -4.28 -8.00
C ARG A 19 1.48 -3.20 -8.63
N ILE A 20 2.44 -2.66 -7.89
CA ILE A 20 3.34 -1.62 -8.41
C ILE A 20 4.16 -2.15 -9.60
N GLY A 21 4.68 -3.36 -9.50
CA GLY A 21 5.58 -3.90 -10.51
C GLY A 21 6.83 -3.04 -10.64
N GLY A 22 7.25 -2.77 -11.88
CA GLY A 22 8.43 -1.95 -12.15
C GLY A 22 8.13 -0.50 -12.55
N ARG A 23 6.93 -0.01 -12.28
CA ARG A 23 6.50 1.32 -12.73
C ARG A 23 6.92 2.41 -11.77
N GLY A 24 7.26 3.59 -12.31
CA GLY A 24 7.61 4.78 -11.51
C GLY A 24 6.42 5.54 -10.96
N TYR A 25 5.20 5.10 -11.24
CA TYR A 25 3.96 5.74 -10.77
C TYR A 25 2.89 4.69 -10.59
N PHE A 26 2.11 4.82 -9.53
CA PHE A 26 0.95 3.98 -9.28
C PHE A 26 -0.31 4.84 -9.16
N SER A 27 -1.37 4.42 -9.82
CA SER A 27 -2.69 5.04 -9.67
C SER A 27 -3.74 3.94 -9.76
N GLY A 28 -4.52 3.78 -8.70
CA GLY A 28 -5.54 2.75 -8.67
C GLY A 28 -6.16 2.58 -7.29
N SER A 29 -6.91 1.51 -7.13
CA SER A 29 -7.56 1.18 -5.88
C SER A 29 -7.30 -0.27 -5.49
N ILE A 30 -7.22 -0.49 -4.17
CA ILE A 30 -7.08 -1.82 -3.58
C ILE A 30 -8.26 -2.03 -2.65
N GLU A 31 -8.97 -3.13 -2.85
CA GLU A 31 -10.11 -3.49 -2.02
C GLU A 31 -9.83 -4.80 -1.30
N LEU A 32 -10.04 -4.80 0.02
CA LEU A 32 -9.88 -5.98 0.85
C LEU A 32 -11.15 -6.18 1.68
N VAL A 33 -11.53 -7.43 1.87
CA VAL A 33 -12.67 -7.80 2.70
C VAL A 33 -12.16 -8.41 4.00
N CYS A 34 -12.61 -7.85 5.13
CA CYS A 34 -12.25 -8.30 6.48
C CYS A 34 -13.54 -8.57 7.24
N GLY A 35 -14.04 -9.82 7.21
CA GLY A 35 -15.32 -10.17 7.78
C GLY A 35 -16.46 -9.42 7.09
N ASP A 36 -17.22 -8.63 7.85
CA ASP A 36 -18.34 -7.83 7.31
C ASP A 36 -17.90 -6.46 6.81
N ILE A 37 -16.60 -6.14 6.90
CA ILE A 37 -16.07 -4.83 6.52
C ILE A 37 -15.35 -4.95 5.19
N THR A 38 -15.67 -4.06 4.26
CA THR A 38 -14.93 -3.90 3.01
C THR A 38 -14.08 -2.63 3.13
N CYS A 39 -12.79 -2.76 2.92
CA CYS A 39 -11.84 -1.65 2.96
C CYS A 39 -11.35 -1.33 1.55
N ARG A 40 -11.33 -0.05 1.21
CA ARG A 40 -10.89 0.40 -0.12
C ARG A 40 -9.88 1.52 0.02
N LEU A 41 -8.67 1.29 -0.48
CA LEU A 41 -7.63 2.31 -0.59
C LEU A 41 -7.58 2.80 -2.03
N VAL A 42 -7.77 4.10 -2.22
CA VAL A 42 -7.54 4.76 -3.51
C VAL A 42 -6.25 5.54 -3.37
N LEU A 43 -5.30 5.31 -4.29
CA LEU A 43 -3.96 5.87 -4.15
C LEU A 43 -3.41 6.29 -5.50
N SER A 44 -2.82 7.49 -5.53
CA SER A 44 -1.91 7.93 -6.60
C SER A 44 -0.58 8.26 -5.94
N ALA A 45 0.49 7.63 -6.39
CA ALA A 45 1.79 7.73 -5.74
C ALA A 45 2.93 7.71 -6.75
N VAL A 46 4.00 8.42 -6.42
CA VAL A 46 5.28 8.32 -7.13
C VAL A 46 6.08 7.18 -6.49
N ILE A 47 6.63 6.32 -7.34
CA ILE A 47 7.36 5.14 -6.89
C ILE A 47 8.83 5.34 -7.18
N TYR A 48 9.65 5.17 -6.15
CA TYR A 48 11.11 5.28 -6.25
C TYR A 48 11.74 3.90 -6.18
N PHE A 49 12.76 3.70 -7.02
CA PHE A 49 13.53 2.46 -7.05
C PHE A 49 15.00 2.76 -6.83
N ASN A 50 15.69 1.82 -6.18
CA ASN A 50 17.14 1.77 -6.17
C ASN A 50 17.59 0.88 -7.31
N GLU A 51 18.58 1.35 -8.06
CA GLU A 51 19.21 0.56 -9.11
C GLU A 51 20.61 0.17 -8.68
N ARG A 52 20.92 -1.11 -8.85
CA ARG A 52 22.23 -1.66 -8.53
C ARG A 52 22.74 -2.46 -9.72
N GLU A 53 23.92 -2.11 -10.17
CA GLU A 53 24.59 -2.84 -11.24
C GLU A 53 25.57 -3.84 -10.65
N ASP A 54 25.47 -5.10 -11.05
CA ASP A 54 26.37 -6.15 -10.63
C ASP A 54 26.79 -7.01 -11.84
N VAL A 55 27.49 -8.13 -11.57
CA VAL A 55 27.98 -9.03 -12.61
C VAL A 55 26.86 -9.73 -13.39
N HIS A 56 25.65 -9.71 -12.88
CA HIS A 56 24.47 -10.32 -13.52
C HIS A 56 23.59 -9.30 -14.24
N GLY A 57 23.96 -8.01 -14.21
CA GLY A 57 23.23 -6.92 -14.86
C GLY A 57 22.66 -5.92 -13.88
N LEU A 58 21.66 -5.17 -14.35
CA LEU A 58 21.01 -4.12 -13.59
C LEU A 58 19.87 -4.71 -12.74
N GLU A 59 19.93 -4.49 -11.43
CA GLU A 59 18.88 -4.88 -10.50
C GLU A 59 18.15 -3.63 -9.99
N ARG A 60 16.81 -3.65 -10.05
CA ARG A 60 15.97 -2.59 -9.50
C ARG A 60 15.19 -3.13 -8.31
N THR A 61 15.30 -2.42 -7.19
CA THR A 61 14.53 -2.74 -5.99
C THR A 61 13.69 -1.55 -5.57
N LEU A 62 12.47 -1.82 -5.10
CA LEU A 62 11.59 -0.76 -4.61
C LEU A 62 12.26 -0.05 -3.43
N SER A 63 12.33 1.28 -3.51
CA SER A 63 12.93 2.11 -2.48
C SER A 63 11.88 2.82 -1.62
N ASP A 64 10.91 3.46 -2.26
CA ASP A 64 9.90 4.24 -1.55
C ASP A 64 8.64 4.40 -2.38
N VAL A 65 7.54 4.65 -1.66
CA VAL A 65 6.23 4.99 -2.22
C VAL A 65 5.80 6.32 -1.59
N VAL A 66 5.73 7.37 -2.40
CA VAL A 66 5.37 8.71 -1.93
C VAL A 66 3.99 9.08 -2.44
N PRO A 67 2.98 9.22 -1.55
CA PRO A 67 1.62 9.51 -2.00
C PRO A 67 1.51 10.94 -2.53
N VAL A 68 0.85 11.08 -3.67
CA VAL A 68 0.41 12.36 -4.21
C VAL A 68 -0.99 12.64 -3.69
N TRP A 69 -1.82 11.61 -3.65
CA TRP A 69 -3.19 11.70 -3.19
C TRP A 69 -3.67 10.32 -2.76
N TRP A 70 -4.48 10.27 -1.71
CA TRP A 70 -5.07 9.01 -1.25
C TRP A 70 -6.41 9.24 -0.56
N GLU A 71 -7.24 8.19 -0.61
CA GLU A 71 -8.46 8.07 0.19
C GLU A 71 -8.54 6.66 0.74
N PHE A 72 -9.12 6.51 1.92
CA PHE A 72 -9.37 5.21 2.51
C PHE A 72 -10.80 5.16 3.02
N HIS A 73 -11.55 4.18 2.54
CA HIS A 73 -12.97 4.02 2.87
C HIS A 73 -13.21 2.66 3.49
N THR A 74 -14.10 2.63 4.47
CA THR A 74 -14.55 1.39 5.08
C THR A 74 -16.08 1.30 5.02
N TYR A 75 -16.57 0.15 4.58
CA TYR A 75 -17.98 -0.08 4.35
C TYR A 75 -18.48 -1.29 5.13
N THR A 76 -19.66 -1.14 5.74
CA THR A 76 -20.45 -2.25 6.27
C THR A 76 -21.62 -2.52 5.33
N PRO A 77 -22.40 -3.62 5.55
CA PRO A 77 -23.65 -3.81 4.79
C PRO A 77 -24.64 -2.66 4.95
N SER A 78 -24.50 -1.85 6.01
CA SER A 78 -25.36 -0.68 6.27
C SER A 78 -24.82 0.62 5.67
N GLY A 79 -23.63 0.62 5.09
CA GLY A 79 -23.02 1.80 4.48
C GLY A 79 -21.61 2.08 4.95
N GLU A 80 -21.11 3.26 4.57
CA GLU A 80 -19.76 3.69 4.92
C GLU A 80 -19.66 4.06 6.40
N ILE A 81 -18.56 3.69 7.04
CA ILE A 81 -18.26 4.03 8.42
C ILE A 81 -16.92 4.77 8.51
N ILE A 82 -16.77 5.57 9.57
CA ILE A 82 -15.54 6.29 9.87
C ILE A 82 -14.45 5.30 10.29
N ASN A 83 -13.20 5.58 9.91
CA ASN A 83 -12.05 4.76 10.26
C ASN A 83 -10.88 5.63 10.72
N ASP A 84 -9.88 4.98 11.34
CA ASP A 84 -8.67 5.63 11.83
C ASP A 84 -7.43 5.36 10.95
N PHE A 85 -7.64 5.07 9.67
CA PHE A 85 -6.55 4.79 8.75
C PHE A 85 -5.55 5.95 8.71
N SER A 86 -4.25 5.61 8.73
CA SER A 86 -3.16 6.56 8.57
C SER A 86 -2.22 6.07 7.48
N PHE A 87 -2.00 6.90 6.45
CA PHE A 87 -1.05 6.55 5.40
C PHE A 87 0.37 6.45 5.96
N GLY A 88 0.71 7.26 6.96
CA GLY A 88 2.01 7.16 7.64
C GLY A 88 2.25 5.78 8.24
N ASP A 89 1.23 5.19 8.84
CA ASP A 89 1.30 3.84 9.38
C ASP A 89 1.46 2.80 8.25
N LEU A 90 0.67 2.92 7.19
CA LEU A 90 0.81 2.05 6.03
C LEU A 90 2.22 2.13 5.43
N HIS A 91 2.77 3.33 5.36
CA HIS A 91 4.10 3.56 4.82
C HIS A 91 5.18 2.80 5.59
N GLN A 92 5.05 2.70 6.92
CA GLN A 92 5.97 1.90 7.74
C GLN A 92 5.94 0.42 7.36
N TYR A 93 4.76 -0.13 7.09
CA TYR A 93 4.65 -1.53 6.64
C TYR A 93 5.23 -1.73 5.24
N ILE A 94 5.04 -0.76 4.34
CA ILE A 94 5.67 -0.80 3.02
C ILE A 94 7.19 -0.82 3.17
N LYS A 95 7.75 0.01 4.04
CA LYS A 95 9.19 0.05 4.31
C LYS A 95 9.72 -1.27 4.86
N GLN A 96 8.97 -1.93 5.72
CA GLN A 96 9.35 -3.23 6.25
C GLN A 96 9.46 -4.28 5.14
N ILE A 97 8.51 -4.30 4.21
CA ILE A 97 8.54 -5.23 3.07
C ILE A 97 9.76 -4.94 2.19
N VAL A 98 10.02 -3.66 1.91
CA VAL A 98 11.16 -3.23 1.09
C VAL A 98 12.48 -3.65 1.73
N ASP A 99 12.61 -3.49 3.05
CA ASP A 99 13.84 -3.82 3.78
C ASP A 99 14.09 -5.33 3.90
N GLU A 100 13.06 -6.17 3.69
CA GLU A 100 13.19 -7.62 3.68
C GLU A 100 13.71 -8.16 2.34
N TYR A 101 13.69 -7.35 1.30
CA TYR A 101 14.24 -7.70 0.00
C TYR A 101 15.68 -7.14 -0.10
#